data_145dc1dcac50c9e95531546b0d8379ca
#
_entry.id   145dc1dcac50c9e95531546b0d8379ca
#
_cell.length_a   1.000
_cell.length_b   1.000
_cell.length_c   1.000
_cell.angle_alpha   90.00
_cell.angle_beta   90.00
_cell.angle_gamma   90.00
#
_symmetry.space_group_name_H-M   'P 1'
#
loop_
_entity.id
_entity.type
_entity.pdbx_description
1 polymer ?
#
loop_
_entity_poly.entity_id
_entity_poly.type
_entity_poly.pdbx_seq_one_letter_code
_entity_poly.pdbx_strand_id
1 'polypeptide(L)'
;MDVQQRAAARRQGGLPEVDVSTVDAFLADVDSAGAVEVLLSAGDPARFPEALDVAIVLPELITAFQGRLRGALIAREAEAELGARFGVRVQPSLILCRGTEPIGLIAKIQDWSVYVDRISRLIDRPVGAAATVVASIVPAHQTSGAGR
;
A
#
# COMPACT_ATOMS: atom_id res chain seq x y z
N MET A 1 -15.77 -23.64 1.79
CA MET A 1 -14.87 -22.67 2.41
C MET A 1 -15.38 -21.28 2.17
N ASP A 2 -15.56 -20.53 3.20
CA ASP A 2 -16.08 -19.18 3.05
C ASP A 2 -14.94 -18.19 2.75
N VAL A 3 -15.32 -16.94 2.55
CA VAL A 3 -14.36 -15.93 2.16
C VAL A 3 -13.30 -15.71 3.24
N GLN A 4 -13.71 -15.73 4.49
CA GLN A 4 -12.76 -15.51 5.57
C GLN A 4 -11.75 -16.63 5.68
N GLN A 5 -12.18 -17.86 5.48
CA GLN A 5 -11.27 -18.99 5.52
C GLN A 5 -10.28 -18.93 4.39
N ARG A 6 -10.73 -18.51 3.21
CA ARG A 6 -9.81 -18.37 2.08
C ARG A 6 -8.79 -17.27 2.33
N ALA A 7 -9.23 -16.17 2.87
CA ALA A 7 -8.32 -15.08 3.18
C ALA A 7 -7.27 -15.51 4.20
N ALA A 8 -7.70 -16.25 5.22
CA ALA A 8 -6.77 -16.73 6.24
C ALA A 8 -5.76 -17.71 5.65
N ALA A 9 -6.21 -18.59 4.77
CA ALA A 9 -5.34 -19.59 4.17
C ALA A 9 -4.32 -18.96 3.23
N ARG A 10 -4.57 -17.78 2.72
CA ARG A 10 -3.70 -17.14 1.76
C ARG A 10 -2.85 -16.02 2.36
N ARG A 11 -2.75 -15.98 3.67
CA ARG A 11 -1.94 -14.94 4.32
C ARG A 11 -0.46 -15.19 4.10
N GLN A 12 0.24 -14.10 3.88
CA GLN A 12 1.69 -14.08 3.76
C GLN A 12 2.20 -13.11 4.82
N GLY A 13 2.98 -13.63 5.79
CA GLY A 13 3.54 -12.77 6.82
C GLY A 13 2.48 -12.04 7.63
N GLY A 14 1.33 -12.66 7.81
CA GLY A 14 0.23 -12.06 8.55
C GLY A 14 -0.66 -11.17 7.72
N LEU A 15 -0.44 -11.08 6.41
CA LEU A 15 -1.25 -10.25 5.53
C LEU A 15 -2.19 -11.09 4.69
N PRO A 16 -3.43 -10.64 4.50
CA PRO A 16 -4.29 -11.30 3.52
C PRO A 16 -3.75 -11.04 2.11
N GLU A 17 -4.11 -11.90 1.20
CA GLU A 17 -3.74 -11.75 -0.19
C GLU A 17 -4.96 -11.36 -1.00
N VAL A 18 -4.80 -10.39 -1.90
CA VAL A 18 -5.90 -9.95 -2.78
C VAL A 18 -5.50 -10.13 -4.23
N ASP A 19 -6.51 -10.29 -5.08
CA ASP A 19 -6.32 -10.38 -6.52
C ASP A 19 -7.32 -9.48 -7.23
N VAL A 20 -7.40 -9.61 -8.55
CA VAL A 20 -8.29 -8.76 -9.34
C VAL A 20 -9.74 -8.88 -8.89
N SER A 21 -10.16 -10.08 -8.46
CA SER A 21 -11.54 -10.31 -8.08
C SER A 21 -11.87 -9.92 -6.65
N THR A 22 -10.86 -9.74 -5.79
CA THR A 22 -11.09 -9.50 -4.37
C THR A 22 -10.63 -8.14 -3.87
N VAL A 23 -9.83 -7.43 -4.66
CA VAL A 23 -9.24 -6.18 -4.21
C VAL A 23 -10.29 -5.12 -3.88
N ASP A 24 -11.33 -5.02 -4.67
CA ASP A 24 -12.34 -3.99 -4.42
C ASP A 24 -13.10 -4.24 -3.12
N ALA A 25 -13.39 -5.49 -2.83
CA ALA A 25 -14.05 -5.82 -1.57
C ALA A 25 -13.15 -5.49 -0.38
N PHE A 26 -11.86 -5.76 -0.50
CA PHE A 26 -10.91 -5.40 0.56
C PHE A 26 -10.88 -3.89 0.77
N LEU A 27 -10.82 -3.13 -0.31
CA LEU A 27 -10.71 -1.67 -0.21
C LEU A 27 -12.01 -1.03 0.27
N ALA A 28 -13.14 -1.66 0.00
CA ALA A 28 -14.45 -1.11 0.35
C ALA A 28 -14.98 -1.60 1.68
N ASP A 29 -14.17 -2.29 2.48
CA ASP A 29 -14.60 -2.88 3.74
C ASP A 29 -15.06 -1.79 4.70
N VAL A 30 -16.35 -1.80 5.03
CA VAL A 30 -16.92 -0.77 5.90
C VAL A 30 -16.42 -0.86 7.34
N ASP A 31 -15.97 -2.03 7.74
CA ASP A 31 -15.44 -2.20 9.10
C ASP A 31 -14.10 -1.48 9.29
N SER A 32 -13.49 -1.07 8.21
CA SER A 32 -12.24 -0.34 8.29
C SER A 32 -12.44 1.15 8.02
N ALA A 33 -13.65 1.65 8.20
CA ALA A 33 -13.95 3.07 7.95
C ALA A 33 -12.97 3.95 8.73
N GLY A 34 -12.38 4.90 8.04
CA GLY A 34 -11.40 5.79 8.63
C GLY A 34 -9.97 5.28 8.54
N ALA A 35 -9.76 4.03 8.19
CA ALA A 35 -8.41 3.50 7.99
C ALA A 35 -7.97 3.73 6.54
N VAL A 36 -6.68 3.69 6.35
CA VAL A 36 -6.07 3.69 5.02
C VAL A 36 -5.65 2.26 4.72
N GLU A 37 -5.94 1.79 3.54
CA GLU A 37 -5.51 0.47 3.10
C GLU A 37 -4.18 0.57 2.36
N VAL A 38 -3.30 -0.39 2.61
CA VAL A 38 -2.01 -0.47 1.94
C VAL A 38 -1.93 -1.79 1.19
N LEU A 39 -1.68 -1.71 -0.09
CA LEU A 39 -1.48 -2.90 -0.91
C LEU A 39 0.00 -3.00 -1.24
N LEU A 40 0.57 -4.17 -1.05
CA LEU A 40 1.96 -4.41 -1.41
C LEU A 40 2.02 -5.11 -2.76
N SER A 41 2.63 -4.44 -3.74
CA SER A 41 2.98 -5.04 -5.01
C SER A 41 4.45 -5.42 -4.93
N ALA A 42 4.70 -6.67 -4.61
CA ALA A 42 6.05 -7.11 -4.24
C ALA A 42 6.95 -7.43 -5.42
N GLY A 43 6.39 -8.00 -6.46
CA GLY A 43 7.19 -8.50 -7.56
C GLY A 43 7.77 -9.87 -7.27
N ASP A 44 8.53 -10.38 -8.22
CA ASP A 44 9.18 -11.68 -8.12
C ASP A 44 10.38 -11.55 -7.16
N PRO A 45 10.40 -12.29 -6.05
CA PRO A 45 11.53 -12.17 -5.11
C PRO A 45 12.88 -12.51 -5.72
N ALA A 46 12.91 -13.33 -6.77
CA ALA A 46 14.16 -13.64 -7.44
C ALA A 46 14.72 -12.44 -8.19
N ARG A 47 13.85 -11.55 -8.66
CA ARG A 47 14.27 -10.34 -9.37
C ARG A 47 14.29 -9.11 -8.47
N PHE A 48 13.50 -9.13 -7.41
CA PHE A 48 13.38 -8.00 -6.49
C PHE A 48 13.55 -8.52 -5.07
N PRO A 49 14.79 -8.83 -4.66
CA PRO A 49 15.01 -9.44 -3.35
C PRO A 49 14.53 -8.56 -2.19
N GLU A 50 14.52 -7.25 -2.36
CA GLU A 50 14.01 -6.37 -1.31
C GLU A 50 12.51 -6.51 -1.09
N ALA A 51 11.80 -7.22 -1.98
CA ALA A 51 10.38 -7.48 -1.77
C ALA A 51 10.10 -8.21 -0.46
N LEU A 52 11.01 -9.11 -0.08
CA LEU A 52 10.86 -9.83 1.18
C LEU A 52 11.00 -8.90 2.37
N ASP A 53 11.89 -7.93 2.27
CA ASP A 53 12.09 -6.96 3.34
C ASP A 53 10.85 -6.09 3.53
N VAL A 54 10.25 -5.65 2.43
CA VAL A 54 9.03 -4.84 2.51
C VAL A 54 7.89 -5.66 3.11
N ALA A 55 7.80 -6.95 2.74
CA ALA A 55 6.76 -7.81 3.29
C ALA A 55 6.92 -8.02 4.80
N ILE A 56 8.13 -7.94 5.30
CA ILE A 56 8.38 -8.03 6.75
C ILE A 56 8.05 -6.70 7.43
N VAL A 57 8.40 -5.60 6.78
CA VAL A 57 8.22 -4.27 7.36
C VAL A 57 6.74 -3.88 7.43
N LEU A 58 5.94 -4.28 6.44
CA LEU A 58 4.55 -3.83 6.38
C LEU A 58 3.72 -4.22 7.61
N PRO A 59 3.78 -5.45 8.13
CA PRO A 59 3.05 -5.76 9.36
C PRO A 59 3.51 -4.90 10.55
N GLU A 60 4.79 -4.55 10.60
CA GLU A 60 5.30 -3.69 11.66
C GLU A 60 4.72 -2.29 11.53
N LEU A 61 4.61 -1.79 10.31
CA LEU A 61 3.99 -0.49 10.08
C LEU A 61 2.52 -0.50 10.50
N ILE A 62 1.80 -1.55 10.15
CA ILE A 62 0.40 -1.68 10.52
C ILE A 62 0.25 -1.62 12.04
N THR A 63 1.10 -2.32 12.76
CA THR A 63 1.09 -2.30 14.21
C THR A 63 1.38 -0.90 14.75
N ALA A 64 2.36 -0.23 14.16
CA ALA A 64 2.75 1.11 14.62
C ALA A 64 1.63 2.14 14.44
N PHE A 65 0.79 1.96 13.45
CA PHE A 65 -0.30 2.91 13.19
C PHE A 65 -1.61 2.55 13.91
N GLN A 66 -1.62 1.46 14.70
CA GLN A 66 -2.67 1.20 15.69
C GLN A 66 -4.09 1.28 15.13
N GLY A 67 -4.35 0.49 14.10
CA GLY A 67 -5.70 0.40 13.54
C GLY A 67 -6.03 1.44 12.49
N ARG A 68 -5.15 2.39 12.24
CA ARG A 68 -5.36 3.38 11.18
C ARG A 68 -4.89 2.88 9.82
N LEU A 69 -4.26 1.72 9.77
CA LEU A 69 -3.67 1.17 8.58
C LEU A 69 -4.04 -0.29 8.47
N ARG A 70 -4.53 -0.71 7.30
CA ARG A 70 -4.77 -2.12 6.99
C ARG A 70 -3.95 -2.48 5.78
N GLY A 71 -3.48 -3.71 5.72
CA GLY A 71 -2.61 -4.11 4.62
C GLY A 71 -3.01 -5.41 3.97
N ALA A 72 -2.64 -5.55 2.73
CA ALA A 72 -2.81 -6.78 1.97
C ALA A 72 -1.67 -6.92 0.96
N LEU A 73 -1.40 -8.16 0.58
CA LEU A 73 -0.43 -8.46 -0.45
C LEU A 73 -1.17 -8.71 -1.75
N ILE A 74 -0.72 -8.11 -2.83
CA ILE A 74 -1.28 -8.39 -4.14
C ILE A 74 -0.70 -9.72 -4.64
N ALA A 75 -1.59 -10.61 -5.06
CA ALA A 75 -1.18 -11.90 -5.60
C ALA A 75 -0.32 -11.72 -6.85
N ARG A 76 0.68 -12.57 -7.02
CA ARG A 76 1.62 -12.46 -8.12
C ARG A 76 0.93 -12.37 -9.47
N GLU A 77 -0.09 -13.18 -9.68
CA GLU A 77 -0.80 -13.20 -10.97
C GLU A 77 -1.61 -11.94 -11.20
N ALA A 78 -1.88 -11.14 -10.18
CA ALA A 78 -2.65 -9.91 -10.31
C ALA A 78 -1.77 -8.67 -10.40
N GLU A 79 -0.47 -8.81 -10.24
CA GLU A 79 0.42 -7.63 -10.14
C GLU A 79 0.41 -6.76 -11.39
N ALA A 80 0.38 -7.37 -12.56
CA ALA A 80 0.41 -6.60 -13.80
C ALA A 80 -0.86 -5.76 -13.95
N GLU A 81 -2.01 -6.39 -13.74
CA GLU A 81 -3.27 -5.70 -13.92
C GLU A 81 -3.51 -4.66 -12.85
N LEU A 82 -3.29 -5.01 -11.59
CA LEU A 82 -3.50 -4.06 -10.50
C LEU A 82 -2.42 -2.99 -10.49
N GLY A 83 -1.20 -3.33 -10.90
CA GLY A 83 -0.15 -2.34 -11.04
C GLY A 83 -0.51 -1.26 -12.05
N ALA A 84 -1.07 -1.66 -13.19
CA ALA A 84 -1.53 -0.70 -14.18
C ALA A 84 -2.66 0.17 -13.62
N ARG A 85 -3.59 -0.45 -12.90
CA ARG A 85 -4.73 0.26 -12.33
C ARG A 85 -4.29 1.32 -11.32
N PHE A 86 -3.32 0.98 -10.47
CA PHE A 86 -2.92 1.86 -9.37
C PHE A 86 -1.67 2.69 -9.68
N GLY A 87 -1.11 2.55 -10.86
CA GLY A 87 0.01 3.38 -11.28
C GLY A 87 1.39 2.90 -10.81
N VAL A 88 1.53 1.62 -10.49
CA VAL A 88 2.81 1.08 -10.05
C VAL A 88 3.77 1.00 -11.23
N ARG A 89 4.95 1.55 -11.06
CA ARG A 89 5.97 1.52 -12.11
C ARG A 89 7.19 0.72 -11.71
N VAL A 90 7.44 0.57 -10.43
CA VAL A 90 8.57 -0.21 -9.94
C VAL A 90 8.10 -1.11 -8.82
N GLN A 91 8.84 -2.17 -8.57
CA GLN A 91 8.53 -3.10 -7.50
C GLN A 91 9.77 -3.28 -6.64
N PRO A 92 9.58 -3.49 -5.35
CA PRO A 92 8.29 -3.49 -4.65
C PRO A 92 7.76 -2.08 -4.44
N SER A 93 6.45 -1.95 -4.33
CA SER A 93 5.81 -0.67 -4.02
C SER A 93 4.67 -0.88 -3.05
N LEU A 94 4.46 0.08 -2.18
CA LEU A 94 3.27 0.16 -1.35
C LEU A 94 2.30 1.13 -2.00
N ILE A 95 1.06 0.69 -2.16
CA ILE A 95 -0.02 1.50 -2.71
C ILE A 95 -0.94 1.85 -1.56
N LEU A 96 -1.08 3.13 -1.26
CA LEU A 96 -1.98 3.55 -0.20
C LEU A 96 -3.29 4.02 -0.80
N CYS A 97 -4.38 3.53 -0.23
CA CYS A 97 -5.72 3.81 -0.73
C CYS A 97 -6.63 4.24 0.40
N ARG A 98 -7.57 5.11 0.07
CA ARG A 98 -8.67 5.43 0.97
C ARG A 98 -9.93 5.02 0.23
N GLY A 99 -10.55 3.93 0.71
CA GLY A 99 -11.56 3.26 -0.08
C GLY A 99 -10.91 2.74 -1.35
N THR A 100 -11.59 2.84 -2.46
CA THR A 100 -11.04 2.36 -3.72
C THR A 100 -10.14 3.37 -4.42
N GLU A 101 -9.89 4.51 -3.80
CA GLU A 101 -9.12 5.56 -4.43
C GLU A 101 -7.67 5.55 -3.95
N PRO A 102 -6.71 5.43 -4.86
CA PRO A 102 -5.30 5.50 -4.46
C PRO A 102 -4.96 6.93 -4.04
N ILE A 103 -4.23 7.06 -2.95
CA ILE A 103 -3.83 8.36 -2.43
C ILE A 103 -2.32 8.54 -2.41
N GLY A 104 -1.55 7.49 -2.67
CA GLY A 104 -0.11 7.62 -2.75
C GLY A 104 0.58 6.31 -3.01
N LEU A 105 1.81 6.39 -3.42
CA LEU A 105 2.68 5.25 -3.67
C LEU A 105 4.00 5.47 -2.96
N ILE A 106 4.54 4.41 -2.37
CA ILE A 106 5.90 4.46 -1.83
C ILE A 106 6.68 3.35 -2.50
N ALA A 107 7.61 3.75 -3.36
CA ALA A 107 8.36 2.81 -4.17
C ALA A 107 9.59 2.29 -3.42
N LYS A 108 9.89 1.04 -3.63
CA LYS A 108 11.10 0.38 -3.18
C LYS A 108 11.18 0.27 -1.65
N ILE A 109 12.25 -0.35 -1.17
CA ILE A 109 12.50 -0.40 0.27
C ILE A 109 12.96 0.97 0.72
N GLN A 110 12.43 1.42 1.85
CA GLN A 110 12.79 2.71 2.41
C GLN A 110 13.17 2.51 3.87
N ASP A 111 13.84 3.50 4.44
CA ASP A 111 14.09 3.50 5.88
C ASP A 111 12.76 3.61 6.63
N TRP A 112 12.73 3.06 7.83
CA TRP A 112 11.54 3.08 8.68
C TRP A 112 10.98 4.49 8.82
N SER A 113 11.85 5.46 9.08
CA SER A 113 11.41 6.84 9.28
C SER A 113 10.75 7.43 8.05
N VAL A 114 11.21 7.04 6.86
CA VAL A 114 10.61 7.51 5.62
C VAL A 114 9.21 6.94 5.45
N TYR A 115 9.04 5.64 5.72
CA TYR A 115 7.72 5.04 5.67
C TYR A 115 6.77 5.71 6.64
N VAL A 116 7.19 5.88 7.90
CA VAL A 116 6.34 6.47 8.93
C VAL A 116 5.95 7.88 8.53
N ASP A 117 6.89 8.68 8.06
CA ASP A 117 6.62 10.05 7.69
C ASP A 117 5.62 10.13 6.52
N ARG A 118 5.86 9.37 5.48
CA ARG A 118 5.00 9.43 4.31
C ARG A 118 3.61 8.90 4.58
N ILE A 119 3.52 7.79 5.31
CA ILE A 119 2.22 7.22 5.64
C ILE A 119 1.45 8.18 6.56
N SER A 120 2.11 8.78 7.54
CA SER A 120 1.45 9.73 8.43
C SER A 120 0.85 10.90 7.66
N ARG A 121 1.60 11.43 6.71
CA ARG A 121 1.11 12.55 5.91
C ARG A 121 -0.09 12.16 5.08
N LEU A 122 -0.08 10.94 4.53
CA LEU A 122 -1.20 10.49 3.71
C LEU A 122 -2.44 10.20 4.54
N ILE A 123 -2.26 9.62 5.72
CA ILE A 123 -3.39 9.34 6.62
C ILE A 123 -4.04 10.62 7.09
N ASP A 124 -3.24 11.63 7.39
CA ASP A 124 -3.74 12.90 7.94
C ASP A 124 -4.34 13.81 6.87
N ARG A 125 -4.22 13.45 5.62
CA ARG A 125 -4.75 14.24 4.52
C ARG A 125 -6.28 14.24 4.57
N PRO A 126 -6.90 15.40 4.37
CA PRO A 126 -8.37 15.45 4.34
C PRO A 126 -8.94 14.60 3.21
N VAL A 127 -10.10 14.01 3.47
CA VAL A 127 -10.81 13.24 2.45
C VAL A 127 -11.10 14.17 1.27
N GLY A 128 -10.80 13.70 0.08
CA GLY A 128 -11.04 14.47 -1.13
C GLY A 128 -9.89 15.34 -1.57
N ALA A 129 -8.82 15.39 -0.79
CA ALA A 129 -7.64 16.13 -1.19
C ALA A 129 -6.78 15.29 -2.09
N ALA A 130 -7.04 14.89 -2.99
CA ALA A 130 -6.63 14.01 -3.82
C ALA A 130 -5.36 13.76 -4.31
N ALA A 131 -5.42 13.39 -5.18
CA ALA A 131 -4.59 12.72 -6.08
C ALA A 131 -3.33 13.37 -6.49
N THR A 132 -3.28 14.60 -6.35
CA THR A 132 -2.07 15.34 -6.56
C THR A 132 -0.91 14.86 -5.72
N VAL A 133 -1.23 14.08 -4.73
CA VAL A 133 -0.20 13.45 -3.96
C VAL A 133 0.83 12.72 -4.77
N VAL A 134 0.42 12.15 -5.85
CA VAL A 134 1.35 11.39 -6.66
C VAL A 134 2.52 12.23 -7.10
N ALA A 135 2.25 13.47 -7.40
CA ALA A 135 3.31 14.35 -7.84
C ALA A 135 4.33 14.63 -6.75
N SER A 136 3.91 14.59 -5.52
CA SER A 136 4.83 14.89 -4.44
C SER A 136 5.83 13.80 -4.17
N ILE A 137 5.69 12.69 -4.80
CA ILE A 137 6.69 11.66 -4.70
C ILE A 137 7.99 12.11 -5.35
N VAL A 138 7.86 13.00 -6.23
CA VAL A 138 9.04 13.59 -6.84
C VAL A 138 9.69 14.43 -5.77
N PRO A 139 10.74 14.39 -5.49
CA PRO A 139 11.39 14.96 -4.40
C PRO A 139 11.66 16.33 -4.13
N ALA A 140 11.24 16.10 -4.14
CA ALA A 140 11.48 16.81 -3.90
C ALA A 140 11.69 17.51 -3.47
N HIS A 141 11.30 17.47 -3.34
CA HIS A 141 11.28 18.09 -3.16
C HIS A 141 11.56 18.69 -3.10
N GLN A 142 11.54 18.91 -2.93
CA GLN A 142 11.50 19.58 -3.15
C GLN A 142 11.44 20.31 -3.02
N THR A 143 11.54 20.62 -2.77
CA THR A 143 11.29 21.41 -2.82
C THR A 143 11.11 22.04 -2.70
N SER A 144 11.22 22.26 -2.44
CA SER A 144 10.92 23.04 -2.53
C SER A 144 10.65 23.57 -2.50
N GLY A 145 10.69 23.65 -2.28
CA GLY A 145 10.37 24.40 -2.46
C GLY A 145 10.03 24.81 -2.36
N ALA A 146 10.15 24.86 -2.27
CA ALA A 146 9.78 25.43 -2.49
C ALA A 146 9.38 25.91 -2.56
N GLY A 147 9.37 26.00 -2.36
CA GLY A 147 8.97 26.58 -2.67
C GLY A 147 8.61 27.15 -2.62
N ARG A 148 8.55 27.43 -2.55
CA ARG A 148 8.09 28.00 -2.82
C ARG A 148 7.77 28.29 -3.00
#